data_cc39f33cf01e4be97e86c99d3359e2dc
#
_entry.id   cc39f33cf01e4be97e86c99d3359e2dc
#
_cell.length_a   1.000
_cell.length_b   1.000
_cell.length_c   1.000
_cell.angle_alpha   90.00
_cell.angle_beta   90.00
_cell.angle_gamma   90.00
#
_symmetry.space_group_name_H-M   'P 1'
#
loop_
_entity.id
_entity.type
_entity.pdbx_description
1 polymer ?
#
loop_
_entity_poly.entity_id
_entity_poly.type
_entity_poly.pdbx_seq_one_letter_code
_entity_poly.pdbx_strand_id
1 'polypeptide(L)'
;MNSLEPFQAICEELRQAGMENPVVVSKEDWSVGAHQLGFIYDAYDGTTAGSEEIINALKDGSQKAIDYDRFNQFVDSFDVMLEYNINKADPVGAIYEQDPMYIVDHEAAFWLNGCWAWPNLVDAGADEADGWGFIPWVLGNDTSDFANNGIQAAASKQLMVDKKQASEEQQQAALDFINWLVDDEVGQTMLVENCAIIPACSNNNVEPLDPLGQDIKAKMAEGKTYASSFIAPGDHWSKLGAEVQKYMAGQSTREDLAAAIDAYWQSQK
;
A
#
# COMPACT_ATOMS: atom_id res chain seq x y z
N MET A 1 -4.55 -5.95 16.16
CA MET A 1 -4.53 -7.13 15.27
C MET A 1 -3.13 -7.22 14.70
N ASN A 2 -2.40 -8.30 14.95
CA ASN A 2 -0.99 -8.44 14.61
C ASN A 2 -0.60 -9.88 14.19
N SER A 3 -1.55 -10.63 13.63
CA SER A 3 -1.30 -11.93 13.01
C SER A 3 -2.48 -12.36 12.14
N LEU A 4 -2.26 -13.31 11.23
CA LEU A 4 -3.21 -13.72 10.19
C LEU A 4 -4.44 -14.45 10.77
N GLU A 5 -4.25 -15.36 11.74
CA GLU A 5 -5.36 -16.09 12.34
C GLU A 5 -6.40 -15.17 13.02
N PRO A 6 -6.04 -14.18 13.86
CA PRO A 6 -6.99 -13.19 14.37
C PRO A 6 -7.66 -12.34 13.28
N PHE A 7 -6.95 -12.00 12.20
CA PHE A 7 -7.56 -11.28 11.06
C PHE A 7 -8.65 -12.14 10.41
N GLN A 8 -8.33 -13.40 10.11
CA GLN A 8 -9.29 -14.35 9.56
C GLN A 8 -10.48 -14.59 10.50
N ALA A 9 -10.23 -14.68 11.81
CA ALA A 9 -11.29 -14.84 12.81
C ALA A 9 -12.26 -13.66 12.82
N ILE A 10 -11.76 -12.41 12.73
CA ILE A 10 -12.62 -11.22 12.66
C ILE A 10 -13.41 -11.20 11.35
N CYS A 11 -12.80 -11.55 10.21
CA CYS A 11 -13.53 -11.65 8.94
C CYS A 11 -14.68 -12.67 9.05
N GLU A 12 -14.46 -13.80 9.74
CA GLU A 12 -15.48 -14.81 9.94
C GLU A 12 -16.58 -14.33 10.92
N GLU A 13 -16.23 -13.61 11.98
CA GLU A 13 -17.20 -12.99 12.90
C GLU A 13 -18.09 -11.98 12.17
N LEU A 14 -17.50 -11.13 11.30
CA LEU A 14 -18.23 -10.17 10.47
C LEU A 14 -19.18 -10.88 9.49
N ARG A 15 -18.71 -11.97 8.87
CA ARG A 15 -19.52 -12.81 7.99
C ARG A 15 -20.73 -13.38 8.72
N GLN A 16 -20.54 -13.89 9.94
CA GLN A 16 -21.64 -14.41 10.79
C GLN A 16 -22.59 -13.31 11.24
N ALA A 17 -22.12 -12.07 11.36
CA ALA A 17 -22.93 -10.90 11.66
C ALA A 17 -23.70 -10.34 10.44
N GLY A 18 -23.49 -10.91 9.25
CA GLY A 18 -24.21 -10.54 8.02
C GLY A 18 -23.41 -9.76 7.00
N MET A 19 -22.15 -9.43 7.29
CA MET A 19 -21.21 -8.84 6.32
C MET A 19 -20.47 -9.98 5.61
N GLU A 20 -21.07 -10.54 4.56
CA GLU A 20 -20.63 -11.79 3.91
C GLU A 20 -19.16 -11.76 3.43
N ASN A 21 -18.74 -10.65 2.88
CA ASN A 21 -17.39 -10.44 2.33
C ASN A 21 -16.80 -9.13 2.83
N PRO A 22 -16.19 -9.12 4.04
CA PRO A 22 -15.78 -7.89 4.73
C PRO A 22 -14.51 -7.22 4.19
N VAL A 23 -13.91 -7.70 3.09
CA VAL A 23 -12.65 -7.19 2.56
C VAL A 23 -12.85 -6.64 1.15
N VAL A 24 -12.26 -5.49 0.86
CA VAL A 24 -12.13 -4.94 -0.49
C VAL A 24 -10.69 -5.14 -0.96
N VAL A 25 -10.53 -5.84 -2.09
CA VAL A 25 -9.23 -6.00 -2.77
C VAL A 25 -9.30 -5.30 -4.11
N SER A 26 -8.66 -4.14 -4.21
CA SER A 26 -8.52 -3.40 -5.46
C SER A 26 -7.60 -4.15 -6.43
N LYS A 27 -8.04 -4.30 -7.68
CA LYS A 27 -7.35 -5.12 -8.69
C LYS A 27 -6.34 -4.36 -9.55
N GLU A 28 -6.33 -3.04 -9.46
CA GLU A 28 -5.48 -2.19 -10.29
C GLU A 28 -4.02 -2.62 -10.20
N ASP A 29 -3.31 -2.62 -11.32
CA ASP A 29 -1.92 -3.07 -11.41
C ASP A 29 -0.97 -2.31 -10.45
N TRP A 30 -1.20 -1.01 -10.24
CA TRP A 30 -0.47 -0.23 -9.24
C TRP A 30 -0.79 -0.70 -7.80
N SER A 31 -2.03 -1.10 -7.51
CA SER A 31 -2.41 -1.61 -6.20
C SER A 31 -1.77 -2.97 -5.93
N VAL A 32 -2.03 -3.96 -6.80
CA VAL A 32 -1.55 -5.33 -6.56
C VAL A 32 -0.06 -5.52 -6.88
N GLY A 33 0.49 -4.79 -7.86
CA GLY A 33 1.88 -4.94 -8.29
C GLY A 33 2.88 -4.04 -7.56
N ALA A 34 2.45 -2.90 -7.00
CA ALA A 34 3.33 -2.03 -6.24
C ALA A 34 3.01 -2.08 -4.74
N HIS A 35 1.80 -1.67 -4.33
CA HIS A 35 1.48 -1.57 -2.90
C HIS A 35 1.39 -2.95 -2.25
N GLN A 36 0.67 -3.89 -2.83
CA GLN A 36 0.47 -5.21 -2.23
C GLN A 36 1.72 -6.09 -2.37
N LEU A 37 2.19 -6.32 -3.59
CA LEU A 37 3.39 -7.14 -3.81
C LEU A 37 4.65 -6.51 -3.19
N GLY A 38 4.70 -5.18 -3.09
CA GLY A 38 5.81 -4.45 -2.46
C GLY A 38 6.10 -4.86 -1.02
N PHE A 39 5.12 -5.41 -0.31
CA PHE A 39 5.32 -5.95 1.03
C PHE A 39 6.41 -7.02 1.10
N ILE A 40 6.58 -7.84 0.06
CA ILE A 40 7.63 -8.87 0.09
C ILE A 40 9.05 -8.30 0.13
N TYR A 41 9.26 -7.09 -0.40
CA TYR A 41 10.55 -6.42 -0.37
C TYR A 41 10.74 -5.61 0.91
N ASP A 42 9.76 -4.76 1.23
CA ASP A 42 9.86 -3.83 2.35
C ASP A 42 9.77 -4.54 3.70
N ALA A 43 9.06 -5.66 3.79
CA ALA A 43 8.99 -6.48 5.00
C ALA A 43 10.20 -7.41 5.18
N TYR A 44 11.25 -7.34 4.34
CA TYR A 44 12.46 -8.12 4.56
C TYR A 44 13.09 -7.80 5.92
N ASP A 45 13.39 -6.52 6.17
CA ASP A 45 13.88 -6.02 7.46
C ASP A 45 13.31 -4.64 7.85
N GLY A 46 12.40 -4.08 7.04
CA GLY A 46 11.78 -2.77 7.27
C GLY A 46 12.65 -1.57 6.89
N THR A 47 13.79 -1.79 6.22
CA THR A 47 14.72 -0.75 5.80
C THR A 47 14.89 -0.69 4.28
N THR A 48 15.30 0.47 3.75
CA THR A 48 15.64 0.61 2.32
C THR A 48 16.80 -0.32 1.92
N ALA A 49 17.78 -0.50 2.79
CA ALA A 49 18.93 -1.36 2.52
C ALA A 49 18.52 -2.84 2.43
N GLY A 50 17.63 -3.28 3.32
CA GLY A 50 17.10 -4.65 3.27
C GLY A 50 16.23 -4.90 2.04
N SER A 51 15.40 -3.93 1.63
CA SER A 51 14.66 -4.03 0.37
C SER A 51 15.60 -4.16 -0.84
N GLU A 52 16.70 -3.42 -0.86
CA GLU A 52 17.74 -3.54 -1.90
C GLU A 52 18.45 -4.89 -1.87
N GLU A 53 18.76 -5.42 -0.68
CA GLU A 53 19.41 -6.70 -0.49
C GLU A 53 18.58 -7.84 -1.08
N ILE A 54 17.32 -7.96 -0.71
CA ILE A 54 16.43 -9.02 -1.22
C ILE A 54 16.20 -8.90 -2.73
N ILE A 55 16.03 -7.68 -3.24
CA ILE A 55 15.88 -7.44 -4.68
C ILE A 55 17.13 -7.88 -5.44
N ASN A 56 18.31 -7.59 -4.93
CA ASN A 56 19.58 -8.04 -5.55
C ASN A 56 19.73 -9.56 -5.53
N ALA A 57 19.31 -10.22 -4.44
CA ALA A 57 19.32 -11.67 -4.35
C ALA A 57 18.31 -12.33 -5.33
N LEU A 58 17.16 -11.70 -5.58
CA LEU A 58 16.23 -12.14 -6.63
C LEU A 58 16.82 -11.94 -8.03
N LYS A 59 17.50 -10.80 -8.29
CA LYS A 59 18.15 -10.49 -9.57
C LYS A 59 19.25 -11.48 -9.92
N ASP A 60 20.12 -11.81 -8.99
CA ASP A 60 21.24 -12.73 -9.24
C ASP A 60 20.82 -14.19 -9.15
N GLY A 61 19.63 -14.49 -8.59
CA GLY A 61 19.05 -15.81 -8.45
C GLY A 61 19.56 -16.59 -7.25
N SER A 62 20.27 -15.95 -6.32
CA SER A 62 20.68 -16.55 -5.04
C SER A 62 19.50 -16.77 -4.09
N GLN A 63 18.43 -15.96 -4.23
CA GLN A 63 17.13 -16.19 -3.62
C GLN A 63 16.10 -16.50 -4.72
N LYS A 64 15.24 -17.49 -4.47
CA LYS A 64 14.05 -17.77 -5.27
C LYS A 64 12.82 -17.28 -4.53
N ALA A 65 11.85 -16.70 -5.27
CA ALA A 65 10.63 -16.20 -4.66
C ALA A 65 9.86 -17.32 -3.94
N ILE A 66 9.77 -18.53 -4.51
CA ILE A 66 9.07 -19.66 -3.89
C ILE A 66 9.69 -20.11 -2.56
N ASP A 67 11.00 -19.96 -2.39
CA ASP A 67 11.76 -20.33 -1.20
C ASP A 67 11.89 -19.14 -0.21
N TYR A 68 11.25 -18.01 -0.51
CA TYR A 68 11.32 -16.81 0.30
C TYR A 68 10.10 -16.69 1.23
N ASP A 69 10.35 -16.69 2.54
CA ASP A 69 9.31 -16.73 3.55
C ASP A 69 8.30 -15.57 3.41
N ARG A 70 8.78 -14.33 3.15
CA ARG A 70 7.90 -13.17 2.99
C ARG A 70 6.96 -13.30 1.79
N PHE A 71 7.43 -13.89 0.69
CA PHE A 71 6.56 -14.19 -0.45
C PHE A 71 5.47 -15.19 -0.05
N ASN A 72 5.82 -16.26 0.65
CA ASN A 72 4.84 -17.25 1.07
C ASN A 72 3.83 -16.68 2.08
N GLN A 73 4.31 -15.90 3.06
CA GLN A 73 3.44 -15.19 4.02
C GLN A 73 2.52 -14.18 3.32
N PHE A 74 3.03 -13.45 2.32
CA PHE A 74 2.22 -12.56 1.50
C PHE A 74 1.10 -13.31 0.79
N VAL A 75 1.41 -14.42 0.12
CA VAL A 75 0.41 -15.21 -0.61
C VAL A 75 -0.62 -15.81 0.35
N ASP A 76 -0.21 -16.33 1.51
CA ASP A 76 -1.14 -16.83 2.53
C ASP A 76 -2.11 -15.75 3.01
N SER A 77 -1.61 -14.53 3.27
CA SER A 77 -2.45 -13.39 3.67
C SER A 77 -3.36 -12.93 2.54
N PHE A 78 -2.84 -12.92 1.31
CA PHE A 78 -3.59 -12.53 0.13
C PHE A 78 -4.72 -13.52 -0.18
N ASP A 79 -4.48 -14.83 -0.02
CA ASP A 79 -5.51 -15.87 -0.15
C ASP A 79 -6.65 -15.67 0.85
N VAL A 80 -6.34 -15.30 2.10
CA VAL A 80 -7.37 -14.96 3.10
C VAL A 80 -8.15 -13.72 2.65
N MET A 81 -7.48 -12.67 2.15
CA MET A 81 -8.17 -11.49 1.68
C MET A 81 -9.08 -11.79 0.48
N LEU A 82 -8.63 -12.64 -0.46
CA LEU A 82 -9.43 -13.06 -1.62
C LEU A 82 -10.63 -13.91 -1.21
N GLU A 83 -10.49 -14.77 -0.18
CA GLU A 83 -11.61 -15.56 0.37
C GLU A 83 -12.73 -14.68 0.93
N TYR A 84 -12.38 -13.53 1.51
CA TYR A 84 -13.32 -12.58 2.10
C TYR A 84 -13.57 -11.34 1.22
N ASN A 85 -13.09 -11.33 -0.04
CA ASN A 85 -13.23 -10.21 -0.94
C ASN A 85 -14.69 -10.00 -1.39
N ILE A 86 -15.18 -8.76 -1.30
CA ILE A 86 -16.53 -8.40 -1.74
C ILE A 86 -16.76 -8.70 -3.23
N ASN A 87 -15.70 -8.62 -4.03
CA ASN A 87 -15.70 -8.96 -5.45
C ASN A 87 -15.21 -10.40 -5.71
N LYS A 88 -15.33 -11.32 -4.74
CA LYS A 88 -14.82 -12.70 -4.82
C LYS A 88 -15.27 -13.47 -6.08
N ALA A 89 -16.48 -13.22 -6.58
CA ALA A 89 -17.02 -13.91 -7.74
C ALA A 89 -16.30 -13.51 -9.06
N ASP A 90 -15.81 -12.29 -9.15
CA ASP A 90 -15.03 -11.75 -10.27
C ASP A 90 -14.05 -10.69 -9.77
N PRO A 91 -12.95 -11.08 -9.12
CA PRO A 91 -12.06 -10.14 -8.47
C PRO A 91 -11.32 -9.21 -9.46
N VAL A 92 -11.17 -9.62 -10.72
CA VAL A 92 -10.54 -8.79 -11.77
C VAL A 92 -11.56 -7.93 -12.53
N GLY A 93 -12.85 -8.14 -12.33
CA GLY A 93 -13.94 -7.29 -12.81
C GLY A 93 -14.26 -6.10 -11.88
N ALA A 94 -13.66 -6.03 -10.68
CA ALA A 94 -13.84 -4.93 -9.73
C ALA A 94 -13.56 -3.56 -10.37
N ILE A 95 -14.18 -2.52 -9.83
CA ILE A 95 -14.04 -1.12 -10.30
C ILE A 95 -13.60 -0.29 -9.09
N TYR A 96 -12.38 0.24 -9.14
CA TYR A 96 -11.75 0.99 -8.03
C TYR A 96 -12.61 2.16 -7.52
N GLU A 97 -13.31 2.85 -8.42
CA GLU A 97 -14.17 3.97 -8.06
C GLU A 97 -15.39 3.56 -7.23
N GLN A 98 -15.71 2.26 -7.17
CA GLN A 98 -16.77 1.71 -6.33
C GLN A 98 -16.26 1.24 -4.96
N ASP A 99 -14.96 0.99 -4.83
CA ASP A 99 -14.36 0.46 -3.59
C ASP A 99 -14.68 1.31 -2.35
N PRO A 100 -14.60 2.68 -2.39
CA PRO A 100 -14.98 3.50 -1.25
C PRO A 100 -16.43 3.33 -0.79
N MET A 101 -17.35 3.07 -1.72
CA MET A 101 -18.77 2.91 -1.41
C MET A 101 -19.03 1.69 -0.54
N TYR A 102 -18.35 0.54 -0.84
CA TYR A 102 -18.48 -0.67 -0.04
C TYR A 102 -18.10 -0.45 1.44
N ILE A 103 -17.10 0.41 1.68
CA ILE A 103 -16.66 0.74 3.03
C ILE A 103 -17.65 1.68 3.71
N VAL A 104 -18.05 2.74 3.03
CA VAL A 104 -18.97 3.77 3.58
C VAL A 104 -20.38 3.23 3.81
N ASP A 105 -20.85 2.34 2.94
CA ASP A 105 -22.16 1.68 3.08
C ASP A 105 -22.12 0.50 4.07
N HIS A 106 -20.98 0.26 4.74
CA HIS A 106 -20.74 -0.85 5.69
C HIS A 106 -20.97 -2.24 5.08
N GLU A 107 -20.78 -2.38 3.79
CA GLU A 107 -20.79 -3.67 3.09
C GLU A 107 -19.46 -4.42 3.25
N ALA A 108 -18.37 -3.67 3.47
CA ALA A 108 -17.05 -4.20 3.84
C ALA A 108 -16.44 -3.37 4.98
N ALA A 109 -15.50 -3.98 5.71
CA ALA A 109 -14.84 -3.39 6.87
C ALA A 109 -13.35 -3.09 6.62
N PHE A 110 -12.73 -3.76 5.66
CA PHE A 110 -11.29 -3.67 5.40
C PHE A 110 -11.03 -3.36 3.93
N TRP A 111 -10.18 -2.38 3.68
CA TRP A 111 -9.71 -2.03 2.36
C TRP A 111 -8.21 -1.76 2.39
N LEU A 112 -7.44 -2.48 1.59
CA LEU A 112 -6.02 -2.19 1.49
C LEU A 112 -5.82 -0.92 0.66
N ASN A 113 -5.52 0.18 1.35
CA ASN A 113 -5.26 1.47 0.74
C ASN A 113 -4.38 2.34 1.66
N GLY A 114 -4.14 3.58 1.28
CA GLY A 114 -3.39 4.55 2.08
C GLY A 114 -4.21 5.79 2.44
N CYS A 115 -3.61 6.72 3.20
CA CYS A 115 -4.29 7.96 3.62
C CYS A 115 -4.84 8.79 2.46
N TRP A 116 -4.24 8.71 1.28
CA TRP A 116 -4.72 9.35 0.05
C TRP A 116 -6.13 8.92 -0.37
N ALA A 117 -6.67 7.85 0.19
CA ALA A 117 -8.03 7.39 -0.09
C ALA A 117 -9.09 8.22 0.64
N TRP A 118 -8.70 9.04 1.65
CA TRP A 118 -9.67 9.81 2.43
C TRP A 118 -10.59 10.70 1.59
N PRO A 119 -10.10 11.49 0.62
CA PRO A 119 -10.99 12.26 -0.26
C PRO A 119 -12.02 11.40 -1.01
N ASN A 120 -11.64 10.20 -1.44
CA ASN A 120 -12.56 9.28 -2.11
C ASN A 120 -13.64 8.74 -1.16
N LEU A 121 -13.26 8.48 0.10
CA LEU A 121 -14.21 8.07 1.15
C LEU A 121 -15.19 9.20 1.46
N VAL A 122 -14.73 10.46 1.58
CA VAL A 122 -15.56 11.64 1.79
C VAL A 122 -16.53 11.85 0.63
N ASP A 123 -16.06 11.72 -0.62
CA ASP A 123 -16.89 11.83 -1.81
C ASP A 123 -17.97 10.72 -1.85
N ALA A 124 -17.69 9.55 -1.29
CA ALA A 124 -18.65 8.46 -1.12
C ALA A 124 -19.60 8.67 0.09
N GLY A 125 -19.36 9.67 0.93
CA GLY A 125 -20.22 10.02 2.07
C GLY A 125 -19.73 9.55 3.44
N ALA A 126 -18.41 9.29 3.61
CA ALA A 126 -17.83 8.89 4.88
C ALA A 126 -18.14 9.88 6.01
N ASP A 127 -18.53 9.36 7.18
CA ASP A 127 -18.64 10.13 8.42
C ASP A 127 -17.36 9.87 9.27
N GLU A 128 -16.71 10.94 9.71
CA GLU A 128 -15.54 10.84 10.59
C GLU A 128 -15.86 10.11 11.90
N ALA A 129 -17.12 10.13 12.33
CA ALA A 129 -17.57 9.45 13.54
C ALA A 129 -17.57 7.90 13.44
N ASP A 130 -17.43 7.33 12.25
CA ASP A 130 -17.44 5.88 12.04
C ASP A 130 -16.18 5.16 12.55
N GLY A 131 -15.14 5.90 12.97
CA GLY A 131 -13.97 5.33 13.61
C GLY A 131 -12.97 4.72 12.64
N TRP A 132 -12.37 5.57 11.81
CA TRP A 132 -11.38 5.21 10.78
C TRP A 132 -9.97 5.00 11.35
N GLY A 133 -9.22 4.07 10.76
CA GLY A 133 -7.81 3.87 11.11
C GLY A 133 -7.14 2.78 10.29
N PHE A 134 -5.85 2.57 10.53
CA PHE A 134 -5.07 1.55 9.86
C PHE A 134 -4.74 0.38 10.77
N ILE A 135 -4.78 -0.81 10.21
CA ILE A 135 -4.18 -2.01 10.78
C ILE A 135 -3.01 -2.45 9.89
N PRO A 136 -1.99 -3.12 10.44
CA PRO A 136 -0.94 -3.72 9.63
C PRO A 136 -1.50 -4.71 8.61
N TRP A 137 -0.87 -4.80 7.45
CA TRP A 137 -1.02 -6.01 6.64
C TRP A 137 -0.26 -7.13 7.33
N VAL A 138 -1.01 -8.08 7.87
CA VAL A 138 -0.41 -9.15 8.66
C VAL A 138 0.20 -10.23 7.75
N LEU A 139 1.48 -10.52 7.97
CA LEU A 139 2.27 -11.53 7.28
C LEU A 139 2.50 -12.72 8.22
N GLY A 140 1.65 -13.76 8.07
CA GLY A 140 1.72 -14.95 8.91
C GLY A 140 1.26 -14.71 10.35
N ASN A 141 1.71 -15.56 11.30
CA ASN A 141 1.20 -15.62 12.66
C ASN A 141 2.21 -15.24 13.76
N ASP A 142 3.40 -14.77 13.39
CA ASP A 142 4.38 -14.29 14.39
C ASP A 142 3.99 -12.90 14.89
N THR A 143 3.45 -12.84 16.11
CA THR A 143 3.03 -11.59 16.75
C THR A 143 4.19 -10.69 17.16
N SER A 144 5.44 -11.19 17.12
CA SER A 144 6.64 -10.41 17.39
C SER A 144 7.27 -9.78 16.14
N ASP A 145 6.80 -10.18 14.95
CA ASP A 145 7.28 -9.65 13.68
C ASP A 145 6.97 -8.15 13.57
N PHE A 146 7.97 -7.35 13.20
CA PHE A 146 7.82 -5.90 13.06
C PHE A 146 6.75 -5.53 12.01
N ALA A 147 6.68 -6.30 10.91
CA ALA A 147 5.72 -6.07 9.84
C ALA A 147 4.27 -6.28 10.30
N ASN A 148 4.05 -7.16 11.28
CA ASN A 148 2.75 -7.41 11.90
C ASN A 148 2.38 -6.38 12.98
N ASN A 149 3.33 -5.53 13.38
CA ASN A 149 3.15 -4.52 14.43
C ASN A 149 3.27 -3.08 13.90
N GLY A 150 3.59 -2.90 12.64
CA GLY A 150 3.76 -1.60 12.01
C GLY A 150 3.07 -1.50 10.66
N ILE A 151 2.83 -0.27 10.21
CA ILE A 151 2.35 0.03 8.87
C ILE A 151 3.48 0.56 8.00
N GLN A 152 3.39 0.35 6.69
CA GLN A 152 4.31 0.96 5.75
C GLN A 152 4.12 2.47 5.69
N ALA A 153 5.23 3.23 5.73
CA ALA A 153 5.23 4.67 5.56
C ALA A 153 6.33 5.08 4.57
N ALA A 154 5.95 5.84 3.55
CA ALA A 154 6.86 6.30 2.51
C ALA A 154 6.59 7.75 2.11
N ALA A 155 7.62 8.43 1.58
CA ALA A 155 7.46 9.63 0.79
C ALA A 155 6.94 9.25 -0.61
N SER A 156 5.64 9.03 -0.74
CA SER A 156 5.00 8.48 -1.94
C SER A 156 4.93 9.46 -3.12
N LYS A 157 5.11 10.75 -2.88
CA LYS A 157 5.06 11.82 -3.89
C LYS A 157 6.40 12.54 -3.97
N GLN A 158 6.88 12.75 -5.17
CA GLN A 158 8.12 13.48 -5.45
C GLN A 158 7.86 14.53 -6.53
N LEU A 159 8.40 15.73 -6.34
CA LEU A 159 8.37 16.80 -7.32
C LEU A 159 9.75 16.89 -8.00
N MET A 160 9.74 16.94 -9.31
CA MET A 160 10.97 17.02 -10.13
C MET A 160 10.91 18.21 -11.07
N VAL A 161 12.06 18.88 -11.23
CA VAL A 161 12.21 19.97 -12.19
C VAL A 161 12.99 19.45 -13.40
N ASP A 162 12.36 19.49 -14.60
CA ASP A 162 13.04 19.10 -15.84
C ASP A 162 14.04 20.18 -16.28
N LYS A 163 15.32 19.90 -16.08
CA LYS A 163 16.41 20.80 -16.46
C LYS A 163 16.77 20.76 -17.95
N LYS A 164 16.25 19.82 -18.73
CA LYS A 164 16.60 19.66 -20.15
C LYS A 164 15.59 20.30 -21.10
N GLN A 165 14.28 20.20 -20.74
CA GLN A 165 13.22 20.65 -21.64
C GLN A 165 12.57 21.96 -21.16
N ALA A 166 12.57 22.23 -19.86
CA ALA A 166 12.03 23.46 -19.33
C ALA A 166 12.97 24.65 -19.54
N SER A 167 12.40 25.82 -19.88
CA SER A 167 13.16 27.07 -19.90
C SER A 167 13.60 27.46 -18.47
N GLU A 168 14.59 28.37 -18.37
CA GLU A 168 15.06 28.88 -17.07
C GLU A 168 13.91 29.49 -16.24
N GLU A 169 12.99 30.22 -16.89
CA GLU A 169 11.81 30.79 -16.24
C GLU A 169 10.86 29.74 -15.74
N GLN A 170 10.63 28.65 -16.49
CA GLN A 170 9.80 27.51 -16.06
C GLN A 170 10.45 26.76 -14.92
N GLN A 171 11.78 26.54 -14.96
CA GLN A 171 12.51 25.90 -13.87
C GLN A 171 12.40 26.74 -12.58
N GLN A 172 12.57 28.08 -12.70
CA GLN A 172 12.45 28.96 -11.54
C GLN A 172 11.04 28.96 -10.96
N ALA A 173 10.01 29.04 -11.81
CA ALA A 173 8.62 28.98 -11.37
C ALA A 173 8.29 27.63 -10.65
N ALA A 174 8.84 26.53 -11.15
CA ALA A 174 8.69 25.21 -10.48
C ALA A 174 9.39 25.19 -9.11
N LEU A 175 10.59 25.75 -9.01
CA LEU A 175 11.30 25.87 -7.72
C LEU A 175 10.56 26.79 -6.75
N ASP A 176 10.03 27.92 -7.21
CA ASP A 176 9.24 28.85 -6.38
C ASP A 176 7.99 28.17 -5.85
N PHE A 177 7.31 27.35 -6.69
CA PHE A 177 6.16 26.57 -6.27
C PHE A 177 6.52 25.49 -5.23
N ILE A 178 7.63 24.77 -5.43
CA ILE A 178 8.11 23.77 -4.45
C ILE A 178 8.46 24.44 -3.13
N ASN A 179 9.18 25.58 -3.16
CA ASN A 179 9.52 26.33 -1.97
C ASN A 179 8.28 26.85 -1.23
N TRP A 180 7.28 27.33 -1.98
CA TRP A 180 5.99 27.73 -1.41
C TRP A 180 5.26 26.56 -0.73
N LEU A 181 5.22 25.36 -1.35
CA LEU A 181 4.62 24.18 -0.72
C LEU A 181 5.34 23.78 0.58
N VAL A 182 6.67 23.95 0.64
CA VAL A 182 7.49 23.46 1.76
C VAL A 182 7.61 24.51 2.87
N ASP A 183 7.74 25.78 2.53
CA ASP A 183 8.15 26.83 3.48
C ASP A 183 7.05 27.83 3.81
N ASP A 184 6.01 27.98 2.96
CA ASP A 184 4.91 28.91 3.19
C ASP A 184 3.76 28.24 3.97
N GLU A 185 3.19 28.93 4.96
CA GLU A 185 2.13 28.42 5.81
C GLU A 185 0.88 27.97 5.03
N VAL A 186 0.52 28.72 3.96
CA VAL A 186 -0.61 28.37 3.10
C VAL A 186 -0.32 27.13 2.28
N GLY A 187 0.90 27.03 1.74
CA GLY A 187 1.35 25.83 1.01
C GLY A 187 1.39 24.59 1.89
N GLN A 188 1.91 24.72 3.09
CA GLN A 188 1.95 23.65 4.09
C GLN A 188 0.55 23.17 4.48
N THR A 189 -0.37 24.11 4.75
CA THR A 189 -1.76 23.81 5.06
C THR A 189 -2.45 23.11 3.88
N MET A 190 -2.22 23.60 2.65
CA MET A 190 -2.79 22.98 1.44
C MET A 190 -2.36 21.52 1.28
N LEU A 191 -1.08 21.20 1.51
CA LEU A 191 -0.58 19.82 1.44
C LEU A 191 -1.30 18.90 2.44
N VAL A 192 -1.47 19.35 3.67
CA VAL A 192 -1.98 18.49 4.75
C VAL A 192 -3.50 18.43 4.73
N GLU A 193 -4.18 19.58 4.70
CA GLU A 193 -5.64 19.63 4.87
C GLU A 193 -6.40 19.39 3.57
N ASN A 194 -5.90 19.88 2.42
CA ASN A 194 -6.62 19.74 1.17
C ASN A 194 -6.17 18.53 0.34
N CYS A 195 -4.89 18.14 0.44
CA CYS A 195 -4.36 17.01 -0.31
C CYS A 195 -4.25 15.71 0.51
N ALA A 196 -4.57 15.75 1.82
CA ALA A 196 -4.44 14.62 2.75
C ALA A 196 -3.05 13.96 2.69
N ILE A 197 -1.99 14.77 2.53
CA ILE A 197 -0.61 14.31 2.45
C ILE A 197 0.09 14.61 3.78
N ILE A 198 0.65 13.59 4.41
CA ILE A 198 1.54 13.76 5.54
C ILE A 198 2.91 14.17 5.00
N PRO A 199 3.38 15.41 5.26
CA PRO A 199 4.60 15.90 4.65
C PRO A 199 5.85 15.21 5.22
N ALA A 200 6.82 14.92 4.36
CA ALA A 200 8.12 14.40 4.76
C ALA A 200 9.06 15.52 5.28
N CYS A 201 8.60 16.77 5.32
CA CYS A 201 9.40 17.94 5.69
C CYS A 201 9.24 18.25 7.19
N SER A 202 10.32 18.27 7.94
CA SER A 202 10.33 18.49 9.41
C SER A 202 9.91 19.90 9.85
N ASN A 203 9.86 20.88 8.94
CA ASN A 203 9.41 22.24 9.19
C ASN A 203 7.88 22.41 9.07
N ASN A 204 7.16 21.40 8.58
CA ASN A 204 5.70 21.42 8.51
C ASN A 204 5.11 20.81 9.80
N ASN A 205 4.41 21.64 10.57
CA ASN A 205 3.77 21.24 11.82
C ASN A 205 2.23 21.24 11.72
N VAL A 206 1.68 21.33 10.52
CA VAL A 206 0.23 21.28 10.32
C VAL A 206 -0.27 19.87 10.70
N GLU A 207 -1.34 19.84 11.49
CA GLU A 207 -1.97 18.58 11.90
C GLU A 207 -2.97 18.14 10.82
N PRO A 208 -2.98 16.85 10.40
CA PRO A 208 -4.02 16.34 9.56
C PRO A 208 -5.40 16.52 10.20
N LEU A 209 -6.37 16.96 9.42
CA LEU A 209 -7.75 17.07 9.88
C LEU A 209 -8.48 15.74 9.77
N ASP A 210 -8.08 14.93 8.80
CA ASP A 210 -8.68 13.64 8.53
C ASP A 210 -8.23 12.53 9.49
N PRO A 211 -9.11 11.56 9.82
CA PRO A 211 -8.81 10.51 10.79
C PRO A 211 -7.71 9.55 10.31
N LEU A 212 -7.56 9.32 9.01
CA LEU A 212 -6.52 8.44 8.48
C LEU A 212 -5.13 9.08 8.61
N GLY A 213 -5.02 10.37 8.28
CA GLY A 213 -3.79 11.14 8.47
C GLY A 213 -3.38 11.22 9.94
N GLN A 214 -4.35 11.44 10.84
CA GLN A 214 -4.13 11.45 12.29
C GLN A 214 -3.63 10.11 12.81
N ASP A 215 -4.21 8.99 12.36
CA ASP A 215 -3.80 7.64 12.78
C ASP A 215 -2.38 7.30 12.31
N ILE A 216 -2.01 7.64 11.05
CA ILE A 216 -0.63 7.45 10.57
C ILE A 216 0.35 8.27 11.41
N LYS A 217 0.04 9.54 11.69
CA LYS A 217 0.90 10.41 12.50
C LYS A 217 1.09 9.87 13.91
N ALA A 218 0.02 9.34 14.52
CA ALA A 218 0.08 8.67 15.81
C ALA A 218 0.98 7.42 15.76
N LYS A 219 0.81 6.56 14.74
CA LYS A 219 1.65 5.36 14.56
C LYS A 219 3.11 5.69 14.31
N MET A 220 3.41 6.75 13.55
CA MET A 220 4.78 7.25 13.39
C MET A 220 5.39 7.69 14.73
N ALA A 221 4.63 8.41 15.56
CA ALA A 221 5.08 8.85 16.88
C ALA A 221 5.32 7.68 17.85
N GLU A 222 4.57 6.60 17.70
CA GLU A 222 4.71 5.36 18.49
C GLU A 222 5.83 4.43 17.97
N GLY A 223 6.48 4.76 16.85
CA GLY A 223 7.45 3.88 16.19
C GLY A 223 6.84 2.63 15.55
N LYS A 224 5.55 2.67 15.23
CA LYS A 224 4.80 1.58 14.59
C LYS A 224 4.72 1.75 13.07
N THR A 225 5.80 2.17 12.47
CA THR A 225 5.93 2.30 11.02
C THR A 225 7.26 1.71 10.56
N TYR A 226 7.31 1.24 9.31
CA TYR A 226 8.54 0.83 8.66
C TYR A 226 8.60 1.38 7.23
N ALA A 227 9.79 1.38 6.64
CA ALA A 227 9.98 2.00 5.34
C ALA A 227 9.23 1.25 4.24
N SER A 228 8.50 2.00 3.39
CA SER A 228 8.04 1.53 2.10
C SER A 228 8.91 2.22 1.04
N SER A 229 9.98 1.56 0.64
CA SER A 229 11.08 2.24 -0.05
C SER A 229 11.78 1.37 -1.08
N PHE A 230 11.23 0.21 -1.47
CA PHE A 230 11.84 -0.59 -2.50
C PHE A 230 11.92 0.18 -3.83
N ILE A 231 13.03 0.00 -4.54
CA ILE A 231 13.29 0.66 -5.82
C ILE A 231 13.22 -0.38 -6.93
N ALA A 232 12.34 -0.15 -7.90
CA ALA A 232 12.13 -1.02 -9.04
C ALA A 232 12.11 -0.24 -10.36
N PRO A 233 12.35 -0.88 -11.51
CA PRO A 233 12.10 -0.30 -12.83
C PRO A 233 10.65 0.16 -12.96
N GLY A 234 10.40 1.20 -13.78
CA GLY A 234 9.08 1.81 -13.92
C GLY A 234 7.97 0.90 -14.46
N ASP A 235 8.32 -0.27 -14.99
CA ASP A 235 7.39 -1.28 -15.50
C ASP A 235 7.10 -2.41 -14.50
N HIS A 236 7.71 -2.39 -13.30
CA HIS A 236 7.54 -3.42 -12.28
C HIS A 236 6.07 -3.63 -11.91
N TRP A 237 5.40 -2.57 -11.54
CA TRP A 237 4.02 -2.62 -11.07
C TRP A 237 3.05 -3.11 -12.15
N SER A 238 3.21 -2.67 -13.41
CA SER A 238 2.33 -3.11 -14.49
C SER A 238 2.60 -4.56 -14.90
N LYS A 239 3.86 -4.99 -14.95
CA LYS A 239 4.22 -6.36 -15.33
C LYS A 239 3.87 -7.36 -14.24
N LEU A 240 4.30 -7.12 -13.01
CA LEU A 240 4.00 -8.04 -11.91
C LEU A 240 2.56 -7.89 -11.42
N GLY A 241 1.95 -6.70 -11.51
CA GLY A 241 0.52 -6.52 -11.27
C GLY A 241 -0.32 -7.41 -12.16
N ALA A 242 0.01 -7.53 -13.45
CA ALA A 242 -0.68 -8.45 -14.35
C ALA A 242 -0.55 -9.93 -13.92
N GLU A 243 0.59 -10.34 -13.35
CA GLU A 243 0.76 -11.70 -12.83
C GLU A 243 -0.04 -11.93 -11.53
N VAL A 244 -0.09 -10.93 -10.64
CA VAL A 244 -0.96 -10.98 -9.45
C VAL A 244 -2.44 -11.01 -9.85
N GLN A 245 -2.86 -10.25 -10.87
CA GLN A 245 -4.23 -10.32 -11.40
C GLN A 245 -4.58 -11.71 -11.94
N LYS A 246 -3.66 -12.40 -12.62
CA LYS A 246 -3.86 -13.80 -13.04
C LYS A 246 -4.05 -14.71 -11.82
N TYR A 247 -3.26 -14.50 -10.77
CA TYR A 247 -3.40 -15.24 -9.52
C TYR A 247 -4.77 -15.00 -8.87
N MET A 248 -5.21 -13.75 -8.77
CA MET A 248 -6.54 -13.38 -8.27
C MET A 248 -7.68 -14.04 -9.05
N ALA A 249 -7.50 -14.17 -10.38
CA ALA A 249 -8.48 -14.81 -11.27
C ALA A 249 -8.44 -16.34 -11.22
N GLY A 250 -7.55 -16.96 -10.44
CA GLY A 250 -7.34 -18.41 -10.42
C GLY A 250 -6.74 -18.97 -11.71
N GLN A 251 -6.09 -18.13 -12.52
CA GLN A 251 -5.48 -18.49 -13.80
C GLN A 251 -4.01 -18.89 -13.67
N SER A 252 -3.41 -18.68 -12.51
CA SER A 252 -2.04 -19.08 -12.18
C SER A 252 -1.95 -19.58 -10.74
N THR A 253 -0.95 -20.40 -10.46
CA THR A 253 -0.65 -20.93 -9.13
C THR A 253 0.34 -20.03 -8.38
N ARG A 254 0.57 -20.33 -7.10
CA ARG A 254 1.62 -19.69 -6.29
C ARG A 254 2.99 -19.86 -6.93
N GLU A 255 3.28 -21.05 -7.46
CA GLU A 255 4.52 -21.38 -8.13
C GLU A 255 4.69 -20.58 -9.43
N ASP A 256 3.62 -20.39 -10.19
CA ASP A 256 3.63 -19.57 -11.41
C ASP A 256 3.92 -18.11 -11.08
N LEU A 257 3.28 -17.56 -10.03
CA LEU A 257 3.53 -16.19 -9.57
C LEU A 257 4.98 -16.01 -9.08
N ALA A 258 5.49 -16.98 -8.30
CA ALA A 258 6.89 -16.96 -7.85
C ALA A 258 7.87 -17.00 -9.04
N ALA A 259 7.60 -17.87 -10.02
CA ALA A 259 8.42 -17.96 -11.22
C ALA A 259 8.39 -16.68 -12.06
N ALA A 260 7.26 -15.99 -12.12
CA ALA A 260 7.13 -14.70 -12.80
C ALA A 260 7.95 -13.61 -12.10
N ILE A 261 7.94 -13.55 -10.76
CA ILE A 261 8.78 -12.64 -9.98
C ILE A 261 10.26 -12.90 -10.22
N ASP A 262 10.69 -14.18 -10.16
CA ASP A 262 12.07 -14.58 -10.46
C ASP A 262 12.48 -14.16 -11.87
N ALA A 263 11.67 -14.46 -12.88
CA ALA A 263 11.94 -14.12 -14.27
C ALA A 263 12.02 -12.60 -14.48
N TYR A 264 11.12 -11.84 -13.86
CA TYR A 264 11.14 -10.38 -13.92
C TYR A 264 12.47 -9.83 -13.40
N TRP A 265 12.84 -10.15 -12.16
CA TRP A 265 14.05 -9.60 -11.56
C TRP A 265 15.33 -10.07 -12.26
N GLN A 266 15.41 -11.33 -12.68
CA GLN A 266 16.56 -11.84 -13.42
C GLN A 266 16.71 -11.20 -14.81
N SER A 267 15.64 -10.65 -15.38
CA SER A 267 15.70 -9.88 -16.62
C SER A 267 16.23 -8.46 -16.45
N GLN A 268 16.36 -7.97 -15.22
CA GLN A 268 16.82 -6.62 -14.87
C GLN A 268 18.33 -6.55 -14.57
N LYS A 269 19.11 -7.48 -15.10
CA LYS A 269 20.60 -7.55 -14.89
C LYS A 269 21.33 -6.46 -15.66
#